data_4d9ce684515a0ebd8dc92a94034422b9
#
_entry.id   4d9ce684515a0ebd8dc92a94034422b9
#
_cell.length_a   1.000
_cell.length_b   1.000
_cell.length_c   1.000
_cell.angle_alpha   90.00
_cell.angle_beta   90.00
_cell.angle_gamma   90.00
#
_symmetry.space_group_name_H-M   'P 1'
#
loop_
_entity.id
_entity.type
_entity.pdbx_description
1 polymer ?
#
loop_
_entity_poly.entity_id
_entity_poly.type
_entity_poly.pdbx_seq_one_letter_code
_entity_poly.pdbx_strand_id
1 'polypeptide(L)'
;MMMSYTLYLQQTPTVGTKVPFPSLAKGNYPLNEVIINAFLNLMQLTGNLDTDTLLDEKMFDKIWLKAEMTPARMEEIGDYIYHHIPTHPAPLEEEITLFKQAMQEEEALLAKESEKEGGIPIYKFATNDGWIVTPKECEIIASALTAKLLEDNHVFVEQVAKMSHIAYRSLEIALIDFGKFNQFAKKYGGYRVY
;
A
#
# COMPACT_ATOMS: atom_id res chain seq x y z
N MET A 1 -5.60 -12.90 -14.47
CA MET A 1 -5.45 -13.16 -13.01
C MET A 1 -5.76 -11.83 -12.34
N MET A 2 -6.79 -11.74 -11.48
CA MET A 2 -7.06 -10.50 -10.74
C MET A 2 -5.96 -10.37 -9.68
N MET A 3 -5.26 -9.25 -9.68
CA MET A 3 -4.35 -8.92 -8.59
C MET A 3 -5.15 -8.63 -7.32
N SER A 4 -4.67 -9.12 -6.20
CA SER A 4 -5.20 -8.78 -4.88
C SER A 4 -4.13 -8.03 -4.12
N TYR A 5 -4.52 -6.96 -3.48
CA TYR A 5 -3.64 -6.18 -2.61
C TYR A 5 -3.87 -6.58 -1.16
N THR A 6 -2.82 -6.55 -0.37
CA THR A 6 -2.92 -6.69 1.07
C THR A 6 -2.31 -5.47 1.74
N LEU A 7 -3.11 -4.77 2.52
CA LEU A 7 -2.69 -3.57 3.23
C LEU A 7 -2.33 -3.96 4.66
N TYR A 8 -1.10 -3.69 5.08
CA TYR A 8 -0.60 -4.01 6.41
C TYR A 8 -0.44 -2.76 7.25
N LEU A 9 -1.09 -2.71 8.41
CA LEU A 9 -0.92 -1.61 9.37
C LEU A 9 0.54 -1.49 9.81
N GLN A 10 1.02 -0.25 9.96
CA GLN A 10 2.37 0.01 10.47
C GLN A 10 2.54 -0.42 11.93
N GLN A 11 1.45 -0.34 12.70
CA GLN A 11 1.41 -0.82 14.07
C GLN A 11 0.22 -1.76 14.24
N THR A 12 0.46 -2.94 14.80
CA THR A 12 -0.61 -3.90 15.05
C THR A 12 -1.45 -3.46 16.25
N PRO A 13 -2.80 -3.52 16.16
CA PRO A 13 -3.66 -3.24 17.28
C PRO A 13 -3.37 -4.17 18.47
N THR A 14 -3.44 -3.64 19.67
CA THR A 14 -3.28 -4.45 20.89
C THR A 14 -4.45 -5.41 21.07
N VAL A 15 -4.20 -6.54 21.73
CA VAL A 15 -5.23 -7.53 22.05
C VAL A 15 -6.40 -6.86 22.79
N GLY A 16 -7.61 -7.10 22.33
CA GLY A 16 -8.84 -6.49 22.91
C GLY A 16 -9.26 -5.16 22.28
N THR A 17 -8.44 -4.60 21.33
CA THR A 17 -8.87 -3.43 20.57
C THR A 17 -10.08 -3.76 19.71
N LYS A 18 -11.12 -2.93 19.80
CA LYS A 18 -12.29 -3.04 18.91
C LYS A 18 -11.88 -2.61 17.49
N VAL A 19 -11.84 -3.56 16.58
CA VAL A 19 -11.49 -3.33 15.17
C VAL A 19 -12.75 -3.27 14.30
N PRO A 20 -12.79 -2.42 13.25
CA PRO A 20 -13.93 -2.34 12.33
C PRO A 20 -14.07 -3.59 11.44
N PHE A 21 -12.98 -4.31 11.20
CA PHE A 21 -12.96 -5.53 10.38
C PHE A 21 -12.16 -6.62 11.08
N PRO A 22 -12.60 -7.90 11.03
CA PRO A 22 -11.92 -9.02 11.72
C PRO A 22 -10.44 -9.19 11.31
N SER A 23 -10.11 -8.96 10.04
CA SER A 23 -8.74 -9.05 9.52
C SER A 23 -7.78 -8.07 10.19
N LEU A 24 -8.25 -6.91 10.65
CA LEU A 24 -7.42 -5.91 11.32
C LEU A 24 -6.92 -6.34 12.70
N ALA A 25 -7.54 -7.33 13.31
CA ALA A 25 -6.98 -7.95 14.52
C ALA A 25 -5.62 -8.61 14.25
N LYS A 26 -5.35 -8.98 12.97
CA LYS A 26 -4.06 -9.49 12.48
C LYS A 26 -3.22 -8.42 11.81
N GLY A 27 -3.65 -7.15 11.83
CA GLY A 27 -2.93 -6.04 11.23
C GLY A 27 -3.04 -5.93 9.71
N ASN A 28 -3.94 -6.66 9.05
CA ASN A 28 -4.08 -6.62 7.59
C ASN A 28 -5.52 -6.31 7.12
N TYR A 29 -5.62 -5.79 5.88
CA TYR A 29 -6.87 -5.52 5.19
C TYR A 29 -6.74 -5.94 3.72
N PRO A 30 -7.47 -6.97 3.27
CA PRO A 30 -7.44 -7.38 1.87
C PRO A 30 -8.26 -6.40 1.03
N LEU A 31 -7.71 -6.01 -0.14
CA LEU A 31 -8.37 -5.13 -1.08
C LEU A 31 -8.18 -5.66 -2.48
N ASN A 32 -9.24 -5.68 -3.28
CA ASN A 32 -9.14 -6.18 -4.64
C ASN A 32 -8.82 -5.04 -5.62
N GLU A 33 -8.16 -5.39 -6.72
CA GLU A 33 -7.71 -4.46 -7.77
C GLU A 33 -8.84 -3.56 -8.29
N VAL A 34 -10.05 -4.10 -8.43
CA VAL A 34 -11.18 -3.32 -8.97
C VAL A 34 -11.57 -2.18 -8.02
N ILE A 35 -11.54 -2.42 -6.72
CA ILE A 35 -11.82 -1.40 -5.71
C ILE A 35 -10.70 -0.35 -5.66
N ILE A 36 -9.44 -0.77 -5.80
CA ILE A 36 -8.31 0.16 -5.90
C ILE A 36 -8.46 1.06 -7.12
N ASN A 37 -8.75 0.50 -8.28
CA ASN A 37 -8.93 1.27 -9.50
C ASN A 37 -10.12 2.24 -9.41
N ALA A 38 -11.24 1.81 -8.82
CA ALA A 38 -12.38 2.66 -8.57
C ALA A 38 -12.05 3.80 -7.60
N PHE A 39 -11.33 3.50 -6.53
CA PHE A 39 -10.82 4.47 -5.57
C PHE A 39 -9.89 5.50 -6.24
N LEU A 40 -8.89 5.05 -7.01
CA LEU A 40 -7.95 5.94 -7.69
C LEU A 40 -8.65 6.88 -8.68
N ASN A 41 -9.61 6.37 -9.45
CA ASN A 41 -10.43 7.20 -10.34
C ASN A 41 -11.22 8.28 -9.57
N LEU A 42 -11.82 7.92 -8.44
CA LEU A 42 -12.54 8.86 -7.59
C LEU A 42 -11.60 9.92 -7.00
N MET A 43 -10.42 9.52 -6.52
CA MET A 43 -9.43 10.43 -5.95
C MET A 43 -8.87 11.40 -7.01
N GLN A 44 -8.67 10.95 -8.24
CA GLN A 44 -8.25 11.79 -9.36
C GLN A 44 -9.28 12.88 -9.66
N LEU A 45 -10.55 12.52 -9.70
CA LEU A 45 -11.63 13.47 -10.01
C LEU A 45 -11.90 14.47 -8.90
N THR A 46 -11.65 14.09 -7.66
CA THR A 46 -11.77 14.98 -6.51
C THR A 46 -10.51 15.83 -6.27
N GLY A 47 -9.49 15.68 -7.15
CA GLY A 47 -8.25 16.44 -7.04
C GLY A 47 -7.36 16.03 -5.84
N ASN A 48 -7.60 14.85 -5.28
CA ASN A 48 -6.86 14.35 -4.13
C ASN A 48 -5.73 13.38 -4.51
N LEU A 49 -5.59 13.04 -5.80
CA LEU A 49 -4.54 12.17 -6.31
C LEU A 49 -3.44 13.03 -6.94
N ASP A 50 -2.20 12.77 -6.55
CA ASP A 50 -1.03 13.33 -7.22
C ASP A 50 -0.60 12.39 -8.35
N THR A 51 -0.86 12.81 -9.59
CA THR A 51 -0.48 12.09 -10.81
C THR A 51 0.84 12.59 -11.39
N ASP A 52 1.36 13.71 -10.90
CA ASP A 52 2.52 14.38 -11.47
C ASP A 52 3.84 13.93 -10.80
N THR A 53 3.74 13.39 -9.59
CA THR A 53 4.89 12.79 -8.92
C THR A 53 5.20 11.45 -9.56
N LEU A 54 6.16 11.46 -10.48
CA LEU A 54 6.73 10.24 -11.06
C LEU A 54 7.73 9.65 -10.07
N LEU A 55 7.59 8.35 -9.83
CA LEU A 55 8.61 7.59 -9.13
C LEU A 55 9.82 7.43 -10.05
N ASP A 56 11.00 7.82 -9.58
CA ASP A 56 12.25 7.38 -10.22
C ASP A 56 12.49 5.90 -9.86
N GLU A 57 11.95 4.99 -10.67
CA GLU A 57 12.10 3.52 -10.49
C GLU A 57 13.56 3.10 -10.31
N LYS A 58 14.51 3.88 -10.86
CA LYS A 58 15.95 3.65 -10.72
C LYS A 58 16.48 3.95 -9.31
N MET A 59 15.67 4.51 -8.40
CA MET A 59 16.12 4.77 -7.03
C MET A 59 16.37 3.45 -6.28
N PHE A 60 15.49 2.48 -6.43
CA PHE A 60 15.67 1.15 -5.83
C PHE A 60 16.80 0.38 -6.48
N ASP A 61 16.88 0.41 -7.83
CA ASP A 61 17.97 -0.22 -8.58
C ASP A 61 19.35 0.25 -8.09
N LYS A 62 19.50 1.54 -7.78
CA LYS A 62 20.76 2.09 -7.27
C LYS A 62 21.17 1.51 -5.92
N ILE A 63 20.21 1.24 -5.02
CA ILE A 63 20.47 0.63 -3.70
C ILE A 63 21.02 -0.78 -3.90
N TRP A 64 20.35 -1.59 -4.71
CA TRP A 64 20.71 -2.99 -4.92
C TRP A 64 21.95 -3.18 -5.80
N LEU A 65 22.15 -2.31 -6.79
CA LEU A 65 23.41 -2.27 -7.56
C LEU A 65 24.63 -1.94 -6.68
N LYS A 66 24.46 -1.06 -5.70
CA LYS A 66 25.51 -0.74 -4.73
C LYS A 66 25.82 -1.93 -3.81
N ALA A 67 24.84 -2.75 -3.53
CA ALA A 67 25.01 -3.99 -2.76
C ALA A 67 25.61 -5.14 -3.59
N GLU A 68 25.83 -4.93 -4.92
CA GLU A 68 26.37 -5.91 -5.87
C GLU A 68 25.59 -7.23 -5.91
N MET A 69 24.27 -7.17 -5.65
CA MET A 69 23.39 -8.34 -5.61
C MET A 69 22.53 -8.44 -6.86
N THR A 70 22.39 -9.66 -7.36
CA THR A 70 21.39 -9.98 -8.38
C THR A 70 20.01 -10.18 -7.76
N PRO A 71 18.89 -9.92 -8.46
CA PRO A 71 17.55 -10.18 -7.95
C PRO A 71 17.36 -11.61 -7.43
N ALA A 72 17.88 -12.62 -8.15
CA ALA A 72 17.81 -14.02 -7.71
C ALA A 72 18.56 -14.24 -6.40
N ARG A 73 19.73 -13.61 -6.21
CA ARG A 73 20.49 -13.75 -4.97
C ARG A 73 19.82 -13.03 -3.80
N MET A 74 19.15 -11.91 -4.06
CA MET A 74 18.34 -11.20 -3.06
C MET A 74 17.20 -12.07 -2.55
N GLU A 75 16.47 -12.74 -3.46
CA GLU A 75 15.39 -13.65 -3.12
C GLU A 75 15.90 -14.82 -2.26
N GLU A 76 17.00 -15.47 -2.67
CA GLU A 76 17.64 -16.56 -1.91
C GLU A 76 18.05 -16.12 -0.49
N ILE A 77 18.65 -14.93 -0.34
CA ILE A 77 19.07 -14.41 0.97
C ILE A 77 17.85 -14.05 1.81
N GLY A 78 16.82 -13.45 1.21
CA GLY A 78 15.56 -13.16 1.86
C GLY A 78 14.88 -14.43 2.39
N ASP A 79 14.79 -15.46 1.58
CA ASP A 79 14.25 -16.78 1.96
C ASP A 79 15.05 -17.42 3.10
N TYR A 80 16.37 -17.34 3.03
CA TYR A 80 17.24 -17.86 4.10
C TYR A 80 17.02 -17.15 5.44
N ILE A 81 16.92 -15.81 5.41
CA ILE A 81 16.80 -14.99 6.63
C ILE A 81 15.38 -15.05 7.23
N TYR A 82 14.36 -14.89 6.39
CA TYR A 82 12.99 -14.66 6.86
C TYR A 82 12.13 -15.93 6.88
N HIS A 83 12.40 -16.85 5.95
CA HIS A 83 11.61 -18.09 5.81
C HIS A 83 12.38 -19.34 6.28
N HIS A 84 13.65 -19.19 6.67
CA HIS A 84 14.52 -20.29 7.09
C HIS A 84 14.65 -21.39 6.03
N ILE A 85 14.59 -21.02 4.76
CA ILE A 85 14.74 -21.95 3.62
C ILE A 85 16.24 -22.10 3.35
N PRO A 86 16.81 -23.32 3.43
CA PRO A 86 18.22 -23.54 3.11
C PRO A 86 18.50 -23.24 1.65
N THR A 87 19.55 -22.47 1.37
CA THR A 87 20.03 -22.15 0.03
C THR A 87 21.39 -22.76 -0.25
N HIS A 88 21.71 -23.00 -1.53
CA HIS A 88 22.98 -23.57 -1.93
C HIS A 88 23.61 -22.74 -3.07
N PRO A 89 24.77 -22.08 -2.82
CA PRO A 89 25.51 -22.05 -1.55
C PRO A 89 24.78 -21.23 -0.46
N ALA A 90 25.00 -21.58 0.80
CA ALA A 90 24.49 -20.77 1.91
C ALA A 90 25.05 -19.35 1.84
N PRO A 91 24.27 -18.31 2.19
CA PRO A 91 24.74 -16.95 2.16
C PRO A 91 25.92 -16.73 3.10
N LEU A 92 26.92 -15.99 2.63
CA LEU A 92 28.03 -15.54 3.47
C LEU A 92 27.53 -14.46 4.45
N GLU A 93 28.18 -14.32 5.58
CA GLU A 93 27.85 -13.32 6.60
C GLU A 93 27.95 -11.89 6.05
N GLU A 94 28.87 -11.66 5.13
CA GLU A 94 29.01 -10.40 4.40
C GLU A 94 27.82 -10.12 3.48
N GLU A 95 27.35 -11.10 2.73
CA GLU A 95 26.14 -10.97 1.87
C GLU A 95 24.89 -10.67 2.72
N ILE A 96 24.72 -11.34 3.86
CA ILE A 96 23.63 -11.10 4.79
C ILE A 96 23.68 -9.66 5.33
N THR A 97 24.88 -9.16 5.62
CA THR A 97 25.07 -7.79 6.10
C THR A 97 24.72 -6.78 5.04
N LEU A 98 25.21 -6.94 3.81
CA LEU A 98 24.90 -6.07 2.68
C LEU A 98 23.41 -6.08 2.34
N PHE A 99 22.78 -7.24 2.36
CA PHE A 99 21.34 -7.38 2.16
C PHE A 99 20.54 -6.57 3.20
N LYS A 100 20.88 -6.72 4.49
CA LYS A 100 20.20 -5.97 5.55
C LYS A 100 20.41 -4.47 5.45
N GLN A 101 21.59 -4.02 5.03
CA GLN A 101 21.87 -2.60 4.79
C GLN A 101 21.05 -2.07 3.62
N ALA A 102 20.99 -2.80 2.50
CA ALA A 102 20.18 -2.41 1.35
C ALA A 102 18.69 -2.32 1.70
N MET A 103 18.14 -3.28 2.45
CA MET A 103 16.78 -3.24 2.96
C MET A 103 16.52 -2.02 3.86
N GLN A 104 17.47 -1.64 4.70
CA GLN A 104 17.35 -0.45 5.55
C GLN A 104 17.39 0.84 4.73
N GLU A 105 18.28 0.92 3.70
CA GLU A 105 18.34 2.07 2.78
C GLU A 105 17.01 2.21 1.99
N GLU A 106 16.46 1.09 1.53
CA GLU A 106 15.16 1.05 0.84
C GLU A 106 14.02 1.49 1.76
N GLU A 107 13.97 0.99 2.99
CA GLU A 107 12.96 1.40 3.97
C GLU A 107 13.06 2.89 4.32
N ALA A 108 14.27 3.42 4.46
CA ALA A 108 14.50 4.85 4.70
C ALA A 108 14.06 5.70 3.50
N LEU A 109 14.27 5.21 2.26
CA LEU A 109 13.79 5.87 1.05
C LEU A 109 12.27 5.89 0.99
N LEU A 110 11.61 4.77 1.23
CA LEU A 110 10.15 4.66 1.29
C LEU A 110 9.55 5.62 2.33
N ALA A 111 10.15 5.71 3.51
CA ALA A 111 9.73 6.63 4.56
C ALA A 111 9.86 8.10 4.12
N LYS A 112 10.99 8.46 3.50
CA LYS A 112 11.25 9.82 3.00
C LYS A 112 10.27 10.22 1.91
N GLU A 113 10.01 9.33 0.94
CA GLU A 113 9.03 9.60 -0.13
C GLU A 113 7.61 9.73 0.41
N SER A 114 7.30 9.08 1.53
CA SER A 114 6.00 9.17 2.20
C SER A 114 5.75 10.51 2.88
N GLU A 115 6.78 11.32 3.13
CA GLU A 115 6.66 12.64 3.80
C GLU A 115 6.39 13.80 2.83
N LYS A 116 6.33 13.55 1.50
CA LYS A 116 6.09 14.62 0.53
C LYS A 116 4.72 15.25 0.74
N GLU A 117 4.68 16.59 0.65
CA GLU A 117 3.44 17.35 0.67
C GLU A 117 2.77 17.32 -0.70
N GLY A 118 1.45 17.13 -0.72
CA GLY A 118 0.66 17.09 -1.95
C GLY A 118 -0.55 16.19 -1.80
N GLY A 119 -1.13 15.79 -2.92
CA GLY A 119 -2.11 14.71 -2.99
C GLY A 119 -1.46 13.35 -2.71
N ILE A 120 -2.26 12.30 -2.76
CA ILE A 120 -1.76 10.93 -2.59
C ILE A 120 -1.07 10.51 -3.88
N PRO A 121 0.24 10.19 -3.86
CA PRO A 121 0.95 9.75 -5.05
C PRO A 121 0.36 8.45 -5.62
N ILE A 122 0.06 8.43 -6.91
CA ILE A 122 -0.56 7.28 -7.59
C ILE A 122 0.28 6.01 -7.48
N TYR A 123 1.61 6.13 -7.51
CA TYR A 123 2.53 5.00 -7.46
C TYR A 123 2.39 4.14 -6.21
N LYS A 124 1.90 4.72 -5.09
CA LYS A 124 1.68 3.96 -3.85
C LYS A 124 0.68 2.82 -3.98
N PHE A 125 -0.18 2.90 -5.00
CA PHE A 125 -1.20 1.89 -5.30
C PHE A 125 -1.01 1.23 -6.69
N ALA A 126 -0.01 1.68 -7.45
CA ALA A 126 0.27 1.12 -8.78
C ALA A 126 1.16 -0.12 -8.72
N THR A 127 1.90 -0.28 -7.63
CA THR A 127 2.84 -1.38 -7.42
C THR A 127 2.67 -1.99 -6.03
N ASN A 128 3.12 -3.23 -5.86
CA ASN A 128 3.06 -3.97 -4.58
C ASN A 128 4.39 -3.90 -3.82
N ASP A 129 5.09 -2.77 -3.87
CA ASP A 129 6.46 -2.64 -3.35
C ASP A 129 6.53 -2.23 -1.88
N GLY A 130 5.42 -2.28 -1.18
CA GLY A 130 5.38 -1.95 0.26
C GLY A 130 5.37 -0.45 0.55
N TRP A 131 4.88 0.38 -0.37
CA TRP A 131 4.74 1.81 -0.17
C TRP A 131 3.92 2.16 1.06
N ILE A 132 4.39 3.17 1.80
CA ILE A 132 3.71 3.62 3.02
C ILE A 132 2.66 4.67 2.68
N VAL A 133 1.41 4.39 3.02
CA VAL A 133 0.33 5.38 3.10
C VAL A 133 0.34 5.96 4.51
N THR A 134 0.67 7.24 4.62
CA THR A 134 0.86 7.93 5.90
C THR A 134 -0.46 8.20 6.63
N PRO A 135 -0.43 8.52 7.93
CA PRO A 135 -1.64 8.93 8.66
C PRO A 135 -2.36 10.13 8.04
N LYS A 136 -1.62 11.09 7.46
CA LYS A 136 -2.18 12.26 6.76
C LYS A 136 -2.91 11.85 5.49
N GLU A 137 -2.32 10.98 4.70
CA GLU A 137 -2.95 10.43 3.50
C GLU A 137 -4.16 9.55 3.84
N CYS A 138 -4.08 8.75 4.90
CA CYS A 138 -5.24 8.02 5.42
C CYS A 138 -6.41 8.97 5.76
N GLU A 139 -6.13 10.15 6.33
CA GLU A 139 -7.16 11.15 6.62
C GLU A 139 -7.80 11.71 5.35
N ILE A 140 -7.00 12.00 4.33
CA ILE A 140 -7.48 12.46 3.02
C ILE A 140 -8.40 11.39 2.40
N ILE A 141 -7.96 10.12 2.36
CA ILE A 141 -8.74 9.01 1.82
C ILE A 141 -10.04 8.83 2.61
N ALA A 142 -9.98 8.79 3.93
CA ALA A 142 -11.15 8.61 4.77
C ALA A 142 -12.18 9.74 4.58
N SER A 143 -11.71 10.98 4.39
CA SER A 143 -12.56 12.14 4.16
C SER A 143 -13.23 12.12 2.79
N ALA A 144 -12.53 11.61 1.77
CA ALA A 144 -13.05 11.48 0.41
C ALA A 144 -14.04 10.32 0.23
N LEU A 145 -13.98 9.29 1.09
CA LEU A 145 -14.80 8.09 0.99
C LEU A 145 -15.93 8.04 2.04
N THR A 146 -16.49 9.18 2.40
CA THR A 146 -17.68 9.24 3.27
C THR A 146 -18.95 8.97 2.47
N ALA A 147 -19.96 8.38 3.12
CA ALA A 147 -21.26 8.12 2.49
C ALA A 147 -21.85 9.38 1.86
N LYS A 148 -21.75 10.54 2.54
CA LYS A 148 -22.25 11.82 2.03
C LYS A 148 -21.52 12.25 0.75
N LEU A 149 -20.17 12.18 0.73
CA LEU A 149 -19.40 12.56 -0.46
C LEU A 149 -19.64 11.62 -1.65
N LEU A 150 -19.84 10.34 -1.40
CA LEU A 150 -20.21 9.38 -2.43
C LEU A 150 -21.62 9.64 -2.96
N GLU A 151 -22.57 10.05 -2.11
CA GLU A 151 -23.92 10.47 -2.51
C GLU A 151 -23.88 11.76 -3.36
N ASP A 152 -23.14 12.77 -2.92
CA ASP A 152 -22.94 14.03 -3.67
C ASP A 152 -22.29 13.80 -5.04
N ASN A 153 -21.49 12.74 -5.20
CA ASN A 153 -20.82 12.32 -6.43
C ASN A 153 -21.42 11.05 -7.05
N HIS A 154 -22.70 10.73 -6.77
CA HIS A 154 -23.31 9.45 -7.15
C HIS A 154 -23.25 9.17 -8.66
N VAL A 155 -23.41 10.17 -9.52
CA VAL A 155 -23.33 10.01 -10.99
C VAL A 155 -21.97 9.48 -11.39
N PHE A 156 -20.94 9.98 -10.77
CA PHE A 156 -19.57 9.57 -11.03
C PHE A 156 -19.29 8.16 -10.48
N VAL A 157 -19.69 7.87 -9.25
CA VAL A 157 -19.57 6.52 -8.67
C VAL A 157 -20.33 5.49 -9.52
N GLU A 158 -21.50 5.86 -10.05
CA GLU A 158 -22.27 5.02 -10.98
C GLU A 158 -21.51 4.77 -12.29
N GLN A 159 -20.88 5.80 -12.85
CA GLN A 159 -20.06 5.66 -14.06
C GLN A 159 -18.86 4.72 -13.81
N VAL A 160 -18.14 4.88 -12.71
CA VAL A 160 -17.04 3.99 -12.34
C VAL A 160 -17.54 2.57 -12.12
N ALA A 161 -18.69 2.39 -11.46
CA ALA A 161 -19.31 1.08 -11.26
C ALA A 161 -19.60 0.37 -12.59
N LYS A 162 -20.15 1.09 -13.56
CA LYS A 162 -20.41 0.59 -14.92
C LYS A 162 -19.13 0.19 -15.64
N MET A 163 -18.09 1.04 -15.59
CA MET A 163 -16.79 0.77 -16.21
C MET A 163 -16.10 -0.45 -15.60
N SER A 164 -16.26 -0.65 -14.31
CA SER A 164 -15.66 -1.76 -13.54
C SER A 164 -16.52 -3.03 -13.53
N HIS A 165 -17.67 -3.02 -14.16
CA HIS A 165 -18.65 -4.13 -14.16
C HIS A 165 -19.07 -4.58 -12.74
N ILE A 166 -19.16 -3.64 -11.80
CA ILE A 166 -19.59 -3.88 -10.42
C ILE A 166 -20.96 -3.23 -10.21
N ALA A 167 -21.82 -3.87 -9.42
CA ALA A 167 -23.07 -3.23 -9.02
C ALA A 167 -22.76 -1.96 -8.19
N TYR A 168 -23.42 -0.83 -8.51
CA TYR A 168 -23.25 0.45 -7.81
C TYR A 168 -23.20 0.30 -6.29
N ARG A 169 -24.20 -0.38 -5.74
CA ARG A 169 -24.32 -0.56 -4.29
C ARG A 169 -23.14 -1.33 -3.68
N SER A 170 -22.62 -2.31 -4.40
CA SER A 170 -21.44 -3.08 -3.95
C SER A 170 -20.17 -2.22 -3.96
N LEU A 171 -19.99 -1.39 -4.98
CA LEU A 171 -18.89 -0.45 -5.06
C LEU A 171 -18.98 0.61 -3.95
N GLU A 172 -20.15 1.20 -3.75
CA GLU A 172 -20.39 2.19 -2.71
C GLU A 172 -20.03 1.65 -1.31
N ILE A 173 -20.52 0.45 -0.99
CA ILE A 173 -20.21 -0.21 0.30
C ILE A 173 -18.69 -0.44 0.43
N ALA A 174 -18.04 -0.95 -0.60
CA ALA A 174 -16.61 -1.23 -0.57
C ALA A 174 -15.77 0.04 -0.39
N LEU A 175 -16.15 1.15 -1.04
CA LEU A 175 -15.48 2.44 -0.88
C LEU A 175 -15.68 3.01 0.53
N ILE A 176 -16.89 2.92 1.09
CA ILE A 176 -17.17 3.32 2.48
C ILE A 176 -16.35 2.48 3.46
N ASP A 177 -16.25 1.18 3.24
CA ASP A 177 -15.47 0.29 4.10
C ASP A 177 -13.97 0.57 3.99
N PHE A 178 -13.48 0.90 2.79
CA PHE A 178 -12.10 1.37 2.62
C PHE A 178 -11.86 2.71 3.32
N GLY A 179 -12.82 3.63 3.31
CA GLY A 179 -12.78 4.86 4.10
C GLY A 179 -12.69 4.60 5.61
N LYS A 180 -13.49 3.66 6.13
CA LYS A 180 -13.43 3.24 7.55
C LYS A 180 -12.09 2.59 7.90
N PHE A 181 -11.53 1.76 7.00
CA PHE A 181 -10.19 1.21 7.16
C PHE A 181 -9.16 2.33 7.31
N ASN A 182 -9.17 3.33 6.42
CA ASN A 182 -8.24 4.45 6.48
C ASN A 182 -8.40 5.28 7.77
N GLN A 183 -9.66 5.53 8.20
CA GLN A 183 -9.92 6.19 9.49
C GLN A 183 -9.36 5.42 10.69
N PHE A 184 -9.32 4.09 10.60
CA PHE A 184 -8.70 3.24 11.60
C PHE A 184 -7.17 3.26 11.48
N ALA A 185 -6.63 3.02 10.27
CA ALA A 185 -5.20 2.92 9.99
C ALA A 185 -4.42 4.19 10.36
N LYS A 186 -5.03 5.36 10.21
CA LYS A 186 -4.50 6.65 10.66
C LYS A 186 -4.00 6.61 12.11
N LYS A 187 -4.67 5.87 13.01
CA LYS A 187 -4.33 5.75 14.43
C LYS A 187 -3.14 4.81 14.69
N TYR A 188 -2.78 4.02 13.69
CA TYR A 188 -1.75 2.97 13.75
C TYR A 188 -0.54 3.26 12.85
N GLY A 189 -0.29 4.54 12.57
CA GLY A 189 0.86 4.97 11.77
C GLY A 189 0.67 4.87 10.26
N GLY A 190 -0.56 4.58 9.79
CA GLY A 190 -0.83 4.29 8.39
C GLY A 190 -0.67 2.81 8.05
N TYR A 191 -0.39 2.50 6.79
CA TYR A 191 -0.26 1.12 6.32
C TYR A 191 0.69 1.00 5.12
N ARG A 192 1.17 -0.22 4.86
CA ARG A 192 1.92 -0.59 3.66
C ARG A 192 1.00 -1.28 2.64
N VAL A 193 1.29 -1.08 1.36
CA VAL A 193 0.56 -1.65 0.21
C VAL A 193 1.41 -2.76 -0.41
N TYR A 194 0.91 -4.01 -0.40
CA TYR A 194 1.55 -5.19 -0.99
C TYR A 194 0.59 -5.94 -1.92
#